data_0e3e9bfda266d4016374a64cba314b36
#
_entry.id   0e3e9bfda266d4016374a64cba314b36
#
_cell.length_a   1.000
_cell.length_b   1.000
_cell.length_c   1.000
_cell.angle_alpha   90.00
_cell.angle_beta   90.00
_cell.angle_gamma   90.00
#
_symmetry.space_group_name_H-M   'P 1'
#
loop_
_entity.id
_entity.type
_entity.pdbx_description
1 polymer ?
#
loop_
_entity_poly.entity_id
_entity_poly.type
_entity_poly.pdbx_seq_one_letter_code
_entity_poly.pdbx_strand_id
1 'polypeptide(L)'
;FSNHIHVPEQVAVIGYDSTEEGKNLKCKLTSADIPARECGRYCAKYIHASFEKEPIPEFESESVIFQGTSCGCERKMQPEKYFDEKENFWNTDHAKMGYSSYYNKFMEDLLSERDHRSFFNTIFQHVYQVRPFHSLSICMNDYWNSSEVMISEDAMRSNGYTDKIYRIIKCGPSEHTDNRISFDDIFEMKEMIPELSEQRECPETFFFTPLYFDNRSFGYAVIGFTDTEAQFTEVYINWLKSIMQSMEAFYRQNGLRELLRQMEATQIRDAMTGLYNYKGFLQKGNELCENATFDGKSIAVIAIDINKLKDINASYGRKAGDAAILKLAQLISESQDDDA
;
A
#
# COMPACT_ATOMS: atom_id res chain seq x y z
N PHE A 1 21.26 14.84 28.11
CA PHE A 1 20.88 15.65 29.28
C PHE A 1 20.69 14.85 30.58
N SER A 2 20.70 13.53 30.54
CA SER A 2 20.60 12.66 31.72
C SER A 2 21.85 12.67 32.62
N ASN A 3 22.98 13.22 32.16
CA ASN A 3 24.28 13.21 32.87
C ASN A 3 24.70 14.59 33.34
N HIS A 4 23.80 15.56 33.43
CA HIS A 4 24.10 16.95 33.92
C HIS A 4 25.20 17.67 33.14
N ILE A 5 25.45 17.30 31.86
CA ILE A 5 26.40 18.00 30.99
C ILE A 5 25.72 19.24 30.40
N HIS A 6 26.35 20.40 30.59
CA HIS A 6 25.86 21.65 30.03
C HIS A 6 26.46 21.92 28.63
N VAL A 7 25.59 22.21 27.65
CA VAL A 7 25.96 22.58 26.29
C VAL A 7 25.54 24.05 26.07
N PRO A 8 26.44 24.92 25.65
CA PRO A 8 27.82 24.69 25.15
C PRO A 8 28.91 24.80 26.21
N GLU A 9 28.59 25.11 27.48
CA GLU A 9 29.55 25.58 28.51
C GLU A 9 30.61 24.51 28.84
N GLN A 10 30.22 23.23 28.86
CA GLN A 10 31.13 22.12 29.16
C GLN A 10 31.52 21.34 27.92
N VAL A 11 30.59 21.21 26.96
CA VAL A 11 30.80 20.46 25.72
C VAL A 11 30.16 21.22 24.57
N ALA A 12 30.93 21.60 23.56
CA ALA A 12 30.39 22.07 22.27
C ALA A 12 29.87 20.88 21.43
N VAL A 13 28.68 21.05 20.85
CA VAL A 13 28.07 20.05 20.00
C VAL A 13 27.84 20.62 18.61
N ILE A 14 28.24 19.87 17.57
CA ILE A 14 28.01 20.22 16.19
C ILE A 14 27.32 19.01 15.53
N GLY A 15 26.28 19.28 14.75
CA GLY A 15 25.52 18.29 13.98
C GLY A 15 25.80 18.38 12.49
N TYR A 16 25.06 17.56 11.75
CA TYR A 16 25.05 17.49 10.29
C TYR A 16 23.61 17.44 9.80
N ASP A 17 23.33 17.85 8.56
CA ASP A 17 22.03 17.88 7.88
C ASP A 17 21.04 18.97 8.33
N SER A 18 21.40 19.84 9.25
CA SER A 18 20.59 21.00 9.69
C SER A 18 19.10 20.68 9.89
N THR A 19 18.79 19.56 10.57
CA THR A 19 17.41 19.10 10.76
C THR A 19 16.56 20.11 11.53
N GLU A 20 15.27 20.14 11.25
CA GLU A 20 14.32 21.04 11.93
C GLU A 20 14.26 20.79 13.44
N GLU A 21 14.38 19.52 13.88
CA GLU A 21 14.45 19.18 15.29
C GLU A 21 15.67 19.85 15.96
N GLY A 22 16.84 19.77 15.28
CA GLY A 22 18.08 20.40 15.78
C GLY A 22 17.98 21.92 15.88
N LYS A 23 17.32 22.58 14.93
CA LYS A 23 17.07 24.04 14.91
C LYS A 23 16.09 24.48 15.99
N ASN A 24 15.14 23.62 16.37
CA ASN A 24 14.07 23.92 17.33
C ASN A 24 14.41 23.51 18.77
N LEU A 25 15.58 22.94 19.03
CA LEU A 25 16.04 22.65 20.40
C LEU A 25 16.19 23.92 21.22
N LYS A 26 16.03 23.83 22.56
CA LYS A 26 16.30 24.95 23.50
C LYS A 26 17.73 25.48 23.35
N CYS A 27 18.70 24.58 23.19
CA CYS A 27 20.05 24.86 22.73
C CYS A 27 20.14 24.47 21.27
N LYS A 28 19.97 25.46 20.37
CA LYS A 28 19.91 25.22 18.92
C LYS A 28 21.19 24.57 18.42
N LEU A 29 21.07 23.47 17.70
CA LEU A 29 22.21 22.72 17.20
C LEU A 29 22.91 23.49 16.06
N THR A 30 24.18 23.78 16.22
CA THR A 30 25.02 24.21 15.10
C THR A 30 25.26 23.03 14.19
N SER A 31 25.00 23.17 12.89
CA SER A 31 25.02 22.05 11.96
C SER A 31 25.55 22.46 10.61
N ALA A 32 26.32 21.57 9.97
CA ALA A 32 26.70 21.70 8.58
C ALA A 32 25.55 21.16 7.71
N ASP A 33 25.20 21.90 6.68
CA ASP A 33 24.15 21.49 5.72
C ASP A 33 24.75 20.74 4.53
N ILE A 34 24.05 19.73 4.04
CA ILE A 34 24.41 19.06 2.78
C ILE A 34 23.93 19.93 1.62
N PRO A 35 24.81 20.29 0.69
CA PRO A 35 24.41 21.02 -0.50
C PRO A 35 23.67 20.10 -1.50
N ALA A 36 22.52 19.58 -1.09
CA ALA A 36 21.79 18.55 -1.82
C ALA A 36 21.41 18.97 -3.25
N ARG A 37 21.06 20.27 -3.44
CA ARG A 37 20.72 20.83 -4.76
C ARG A 37 21.94 20.84 -5.69
N GLU A 38 23.09 21.23 -5.19
CA GLU A 38 24.38 21.27 -5.90
C GLU A 38 24.83 19.84 -6.23
N CYS A 39 24.72 18.92 -5.27
CA CYS A 39 24.97 17.49 -5.50
C CYS A 39 24.06 16.93 -6.60
N GLY A 40 22.78 17.21 -6.57
CA GLY A 40 21.84 16.77 -7.60
C GLY A 40 22.17 17.32 -8.99
N ARG A 41 22.49 18.60 -9.09
CA ARG A 41 22.93 19.22 -10.35
C ARG A 41 24.24 18.62 -10.89
N TYR A 42 25.17 18.36 -9.99
CA TYR A 42 26.42 17.70 -10.37
C TYR A 42 26.19 16.28 -10.87
N CYS A 43 25.37 15.48 -10.16
CA CYS A 43 25.01 14.15 -10.62
C CYS A 43 24.38 14.14 -12.01
N ALA A 44 23.46 15.09 -12.28
CA ALA A 44 22.86 15.22 -13.61
C ALA A 44 23.89 15.55 -14.70
N LYS A 45 24.80 16.51 -14.43
CA LYS A 45 25.90 16.85 -15.35
C LYS A 45 26.87 15.69 -15.55
N TYR A 46 27.19 14.97 -14.47
CA TYR A 46 28.06 13.78 -14.53
C TYR A 46 27.47 12.71 -15.44
N ILE A 47 26.18 12.40 -15.27
CA ILE A 47 25.48 11.41 -16.07
C ILE A 47 25.47 11.85 -17.55
N HIS A 48 25.10 13.10 -17.82
CA HIS A 48 25.11 13.64 -19.18
C HIS A 48 26.48 13.55 -19.85
N ALA A 49 27.54 14.04 -19.19
CA ALA A 49 28.90 13.97 -19.70
C ALA A 49 29.35 12.53 -19.94
N SER A 50 28.94 11.57 -19.07
CA SER A 50 29.26 10.16 -19.23
C SER A 50 28.59 9.57 -20.49
N PHE A 51 27.35 9.95 -20.81
CA PHE A 51 26.66 9.50 -22.02
C PHE A 51 27.25 10.12 -23.29
N GLU A 52 27.57 11.41 -23.27
CA GLU A 52 28.13 12.14 -24.41
C GLU A 52 29.66 11.94 -24.57
N LYS A 53 30.29 11.20 -23.64
CA LYS A 53 31.76 10.99 -23.59
C LYS A 53 32.54 12.30 -23.48
N GLU A 54 31.96 13.28 -22.81
CA GLU A 54 32.58 14.54 -22.47
C GLU A 54 33.42 14.44 -21.17
N PRO A 55 34.34 15.40 -20.95
CA PRO A 55 35.08 15.46 -19.68
C PRO A 55 34.12 15.61 -18.49
N ILE A 56 34.35 14.81 -17.44
CA ILE A 56 33.55 14.85 -16.26
C ILE A 56 33.79 16.19 -15.53
N PRO A 57 32.74 16.98 -15.22
CA PRO A 57 32.89 18.23 -14.48
C PRO A 57 33.41 17.99 -13.06
N GLU A 58 34.21 18.92 -12.55
CA GLU A 58 34.60 18.89 -11.14
C GLU A 58 33.42 19.31 -10.25
N PHE A 59 33.34 18.66 -9.07
CA PHE A 59 32.33 19.00 -8.09
C PHE A 59 32.87 20.11 -7.19
N GLU A 60 32.31 21.31 -7.34
CA GLU A 60 32.56 22.44 -6.47
C GLU A 60 31.30 22.74 -5.68
N SER A 61 31.42 22.73 -4.35
CA SER A 61 30.32 23.09 -3.45
C SER A 61 30.87 23.69 -2.16
N GLU A 62 30.21 24.73 -1.69
CA GLU A 62 30.46 25.31 -0.37
C GLU A 62 29.42 24.75 0.61
N SER A 63 29.91 24.16 1.72
CA SER A 63 29.04 23.73 2.80
C SER A 63 28.48 24.95 3.53
N VAL A 64 27.17 25.00 3.69
CA VAL A 64 26.49 26.02 4.47
C VAL A 64 26.45 25.57 5.93
N ILE A 65 26.84 26.46 6.85
CA ILE A 65 26.78 26.18 8.29
C ILE A 65 25.64 26.97 8.92
N PHE A 66 24.66 26.24 9.45
CA PHE A 66 23.67 26.83 10.35
C PHE A 66 24.31 27.02 11.74
N GLN A 67 24.52 28.26 12.12
CA GLN A 67 25.11 28.59 13.43
C GLN A 67 24.02 28.63 14.49
N GLY A 68 23.90 27.57 15.27
CA GLY A 68 23.08 27.53 16.48
C GLY A 68 23.80 28.09 17.71
N THR A 69 23.36 27.65 18.88
CA THR A 69 23.96 28.03 20.18
C THR A 69 24.81 26.90 20.77
N SER A 70 24.77 25.70 20.20
CA SER A 70 25.41 24.51 20.76
C SER A 70 26.93 24.44 20.60
N CYS A 71 27.52 25.28 19.74
CA CYS A 71 28.96 25.33 19.53
C CYS A 71 29.68 26.30 20.52
N GLY A 72 28.94 27.13 21.23
CA GLY A 72 29.53 28.19 22.08
C GLY A 72 30.17 29.34 21.30
N CYS A 73 30.00 29.39 19.99
CA CYS A 73 30.57 30.46 19.15
C CYS A 73 29.77 31.73 19.30
N GLU A 74 30.47 32.90 19.44
CA GLU A 74 29.81 34.20 19.40
C GLU A 74 29.15 34.44 18.05
N ARG A 75 27.86 34.81 18.06
CA ARG A 75 27.10 35.13 16.86
C ARG A 75 27.73 36.30 16.11
N LYS A 76 28.47 36.02 15.03
CA LYS A 76 28.59 36.98 13.93
C LYS A 76 27.28 36.88 13.16
N MET A 77 26.39 37.87 13.33
CA MET A 77 25.13 37.95 12.57
C MET A 77 25.46 37.90 11.07
N GLN A 78 25.20 36.76 10.45
CA GLN A 78 24.99 36.76 9.04
C GLN A 78 23.54 37.22 8.79
N PRO A 79 23.30 38.08 7.76
CA PRO A 79 21.96 38.56 7.49
C PRO A 79 21.03 37.40 7.16
N GLU A 80 19.84 37.46 7.71
CA GLU A 80 18.70 36.57 7.53
C GLU A 80 18.34 36.44 6.03
N LYS A 81 19.05 35.63 5.27
CA LYS A 81 18.81 35.48 3.84
C LYS A 81 18.11 34.17 3.44
N TYR A 82 17.69 33.34 4.41
CA TYR A 82 17.07 32.05 4.12
C TYR A 82 15.92 31.66 5.06
N PHE A 83 15.09 32.61 5.45
CA PHE A 83 13.78 32.26 5.99
C PHE A 83 12.72 32.88 5.11
N ASP A 84 12.24 32.12 4.13
CA ASP A 84 11.03 32.46 3.41
C ASP A 84 9.86 32.30 4.40
N GLU A 85 9.13 33.40 4.62
CA GLU A 85 7.97 33.42 5.54
C GLU A 85 6.89 32.40 5.18
N LYS A 86 6.95 31.80 3.98
CA LYS A 86 6.07 30.71 3.56
C LYS A 86 6.33 29.39 4.29
N GLU A 87 7.56 29.10 4.74
CA GLU A 87 7.83 27.89 5.54
C GLU A 87 7.29 28.00 6.97
N ASN A 88 7.16 29.22 7.53
CA ASN A 88 6.65 29.43 8.88
C ASN A 88 5.15 29.15 9.03
N PHE A 89 4.37 29.16 7.95
CA PHE A 89 2.93 28.87 8.03
C PHE A 89 2.65 27.40 8.42
N TRP A 90 3.53 26.49 8.04
CA TRP A 90 3.39 25.05 8.31
C TRP A 90 3.99 24.59 9.64
N ASN A 91 4.80 25.45 10.29
CA ASN A 91 5.47 25.16 11.56
C ASN A 91 4.71 25.63 12.81
N THR A 92 3.52 26.19 12.67
CA THR A 92 2.69 26.50 13.84
C THR A 92 2.07 25.22 14.40
N ASP A 93 2.08 25.03 15.71
CA ASP A 93 1.50 23.87 16.41
C ASP A 93 0.03 23.61 16.00
N HIS A 94 -0.70 24.66 15.60
CA HIS A 94 -2.06 24.55 15.07
C HIS A 94 -2.14 23.86 13.70
N ALA A 95 -1.19 24.08 12.80
CA ALA A 95 -1.12 23.38 11.53
C ALA A 95 -0.80 21.90 11.75
N LYS A 96 0.16 21.59 12.64
CA LYS A 96 0.53 20.21 13.01
C LYS A 96 -0.66 19.44 13.64
N MET A 97 -1.44 20.08 14.51
CA MET A 97 -2.67 19.48 15.07
C MET A 97 -3.74 19.23 14.00
N GLY A 98 -3.94 20.15 13.08
CA GLY A 98 -4.87 19.98 11.97
C GLY A 98 -4.49 18.82 11.07
N TYR A 99 -3.21 18.72 10.68
CA TYR A 99 -2.71 17.62 9.86
C TYR A 99 -2.84 16.26 10.52
N SER A 100 -2.51 16.15 11.80
CA SER A 100 -2.68 14.89 12.54
C SER A 100 -4.12 14.39 12.51
N SER A 101 -5.09 15.29 12.63
CA SER A 101 -6.52 14.93 12.53
C SER A 101 -6.91 14.45 11.14
N TYR A 102 -6.41 15.07 10.07
CA TYR A 102 -6.67 14.65 8.68
C TYR A 102 -6.06 13.28 8.37
N TYR A 103 -4.83 13.01 8.82
CA TYR A 103 -4.20 11.70 8.65
C TYR A 103 -4.93 10.61 9.41
N ASN A 104 -5.34 10.87 10.65
CA ASN A 104 -6.10 9.91 11.43
C ASN A 104 -7.41 9.57 10.73
N LYS A 105 -8.14 10.57 10.25
CA LYS A 105 -9.37 10.38 9.49
C LYS A 105 -9.14 9.56 8.21
N PHE A 106 -8.12 9.89 7.43
CA PHE A 106 -7.76 9.16 6.22
C PHE A 106 -7.42 7.70 6.51
N MET A 107 -6.62 7.42 7.56
CA MET A 107 -6.32 6.06 7.98
C MET A 107 -7.57 5.30 8.44
N GLU A 108 -8.44 5.92 9.23
CA GLU A 108 -9.71 5.32 9.68
C GLU A 108 -10.58 4.95 8.48
N ASP A 109 -10.73 5.84 7.51
CA ASP A 109 -11.50 5.61 6.29
C ASP A 109 -10.90 4.43 5.50
N LEU A 110 -9.58 4.37 5.29
CA LEU A 110 -8.91 3.27 4.60
C LEU A 110 -9.06 1.93 5.33
N LEU A 111 -8.94 1.91 6.66
CA LEU A 111 -9.06 0.70 7.48
C LEU A 111 -10.49 0.17 7.54
N SER A 112 -11.48 1.00 7.24
CA SER A 112 -12.89 0.59 7.18
C SER A 112 -13.26 -0.15 5.90
N GLU A 113 -12.45 -0.03 4.85
CA GLU A 113 -12.73 -0.60 3.54
C GLU A 113 -12.57 -2.12 3.53
N ARG A 114 -13.41 -2.79 2.72
CA ARG A 114 -13.48 -4.25 2.69
C ARG A 114 -13.13 -4.87 1.35
N ASP A 115 -13.16 -4.09 0.29
CA ASP A 115 -12.84 -4.50 -1.06
C ASP A 115 -11.85 -3.52 -1.72
N HIS A 116 -11.15 -3.99 -2.74
CA HIS A 116 -10.10 -3.22 -3.40
C HIS A 116 -10.64 -1.95 -4.08
N ARG A 117 -11.85 -2.01 -4.67
CA ARG A 117 -12.41 -0.86 -5.37
C ARG A 117 -12.70 0.28 -4.40
N SER A 118 -13.34 -0.03 -3.28
CA SER A 118 -13.64 0.94 -2.22
C SER A 118 -12.34 1.50 -1.62
N PHE A 119 -11.34 0.65 -1.38
CA PHE A 119 -10.05 1.06 -0.84
C PHE A 119 -9.34 2.08 -1.75
N PHE A 120 -9.23 1.81 -3.06
CA PHE A 120 -8.62 2.76 -3.99
C PHE A 120 -9.48 3.99 -4.24
N ASN A 121 -10.82 3.90 -4.17
CA ASN A 121 -11.70 5.07 -4.20
C ASN A 121 -11.43 6.00 -3.01
N THR A 122 -11.23 5.47 -1.83
CA THR A 122 -10.90 6.25 -0.63
C THR A 122 -9.54 6.94 -0.79
N ILE A 123 -8.51 6.26 -1.31
CA ILE A 123 -7.24 6.92 -1.65
C ILE A 123 -7.47 8.08 -2.62
N PHE A 124 -8.21 7.85 -3.70
CA PHE A 124 -8.48 8.85 -4.73
C PHE A 124 -9.21 10.07 -4.19
N GLN A 125 -10.22 9.88 -3.33
CA GLN A 125 -10.95 10.97 -2.69
C GLN A 125 -10.05 11.86 -1.81
N HIS A 126 -8.97 11.31 -1.26
CA HIS A 126 -8.03 12.03 -0.39
C HIS A 126 -6.79 12.57 -1.13
N VAL A 127 -6.69 12.43 -2.45
CA VAL A 127 -5.57 12.96 -3.26
C VAL A 127 -5.40 14.47 -3.13
N TYR A 128 -6.48 15.22 -2.85
CA TYR A 128 -6.41 16.67 -2.65
C TYR A 128 -5.46 17.09 -1.53
N GLN A 129 -5.18 16.20 -0.55
CA GLN A 129 -4.29 16.47 0.58
C GLN A 129 -2.83 16.67 0.17
N VAL A 130 -2.42 16.12 -0.97
CA VAL A 130 -1.05 16.15 -1.47
C VAL A 130 -0.85 17.13 -2.63
N ARG A 131 -1.87 17.93 -2.95
CA ARG A 131 -1.72 19.02 -3.92
C ARG A 131 -0.85 20.16 -3.35
N PRO A 132 -0.16 20.95 -4.19
CA PRO A 132 -0.18 20.92 -5.65
C PRO A 132 0.77 19.87 -6.26
N PHE A 133 0.39 19.29 -7.38
CA PHE A 133 1.22 18.46 -8.25
C PHE A 133 0.75 18.62 -9.71
N HIS A 134 1.61 18.28 -10.69
CA HIS A 134 1.24 18.22 -12.09
C HIS A 134 0.60 16.88 -12.45
N SER A 135 1.17 15.80 -11.96
CA SER A 135 0.65 14.45 -12.15
C SER A 135 0.85 13.60 -10.89
N LEU A 136 -0.07 12.64 -10.65
CA LEU A 136 0.05 11.64 -9.60
C LEU A 136 -0.50 10.31 -10.10
N SER A 137 0.26 9.24 -9.89
CA SER A 137 -0.14 7.88 -10.22
C SER A 137 0.14 6.93 -9.06
N ILE A 138 -0.79 5.99 -8.83
CA ILE A 138 -0.59 4.84 -7.96
C ILE A 138 -0.57 3.60 -8.84
N CYS A 139 0.56 2.93 -8.85
CA CYS A 139 0.89 1.81 -9.71
C CYS A 139 1.09 0.55 -8.86
N MET A 140 0.39 -0.53 -9.18
CA MET A 140 0.37 -1.76 -8.40
C MET A 140 0.98 -2.91 -9.19
N ASN A 141 1.63 -3.83 -8.50
CA ASN A 141 2.08 -5.10 -9.04
C ASN A 141 0.88 -5.95 -9.51
N ASP A 142 1.08 -6.90 -10.43
CA ASP A 142 0.02 -7.68 -11.08
C ASP A 142 -0.80 -8.57 -10.14
N TYR A 143 -0.28 -8.88 -8.96
CA TYR A 143 -0.98 -9.66 -7.93
C TYR A 143 -1.82 -8.82 -6.96
N TRP A 144 -2.02 -7.52 -7.22
CA TRP A 144 -2.69 -6.59 -6.30
C TRP A 144 -4.10 -7.02 -5.84
N ASN A 145 -4.80 -7.83 -6.61
CA ASN A 145 -6.14 -8.37 -6.30
C ASN A 145 -6.17 -9.91 -6.15
N SER A 146 -5.02 -10.57 -6.11
CA SER A 146 -4.94 -12.02 -6.01
C SER A 146 -5.27 -12.52 -4.61
N SER A 147 -6.25 -13.40 -4.51
CA SER A 147 -6.60 -14.06 -3.25
C SER A 147 -5.51 -15.03 -2.75
N GLU A 148 -4.74 -15.63 -3.65
CA GLU A 148 -3.64 -16.53 -3.29
C GLU A 148 -2.51 -15.79 -2.58
N VAL A 149 -2.20 -14.58 -3.04
CA VAL A 149 -1.19 -13.71 -2.44
C VAL A 149 -1.62 -13.20 -1.06
N MET A 150 -2.92 -13.05 -0.83
CA MET A 150 -3.45 -12.67 0.48
C MET A 150 -3.18 -13.72 1.56
N ILE A 151 -3.10 -15.00 1.17
CA ILE A 151 -2.93 -16.14 2.08
C ILE A 151 -1.44 -16.48 2.29
N SER A 152 -0.61 -16.28 1.28
CA SER A 152 0.81 -16.66 1.29
C SER A 152 1.72 -15.47 1.57
N GLU A 153 2.37 -15.44 2.72
CA GLU A 153 3.41 -14.44 3.01
C GLU A 153 4.59 -14.52 2.02
N ASP A 154 4.91 -15.72 1.51
CA ASP A 154 6.02 -15.93 0.59
C ASP A 154 5.73 -15.42 -0.83
N ALA A 155 4.47 -15.43 -1.27
CA ALA A 155 4.09 -14.93 -2.58
C ALA A 155 4.27 -13.40 -2.73
N MET A 156 4.10 -12.64 -1.63
CA MET A 156 4.33 -11.18 -1.61
C MET A 156 5.78 -10.77 -1.33
N ARG A 157 6.63 -11.68 -0.91
CA ARG A 157 8.08 -11.45 -0.77
C ARG A 157 8.74 -11.42 -2.14
N SER A 158 8.14 -10.68 -3.08
CA SER A 158 8.72 -10.54 -4.40
C SER A 158 9.95 -9.65 -4.32
N ASN A 159 10.99 -10.04 -5.05
CA ASN A 159 12.22 -9.30 -5.19
C ASN A 159 12.05 -8.03 -6.07
N GLY A 160 11.01 -7.24 -5.84
CA GLY A 160 10.78 -5.99 -6.56
C GLY A 160 9.40 -5.90 -7.23
N TYR A 161 9.41 -5.45 -8.48
CA TYR A 161 8.21 -5.20 -9.27
C TYR A 161 7.94 -6.34 -10.25
N THR A 162 6.66 -6.53 -10.60
CA THR A 162 6.26 -7.48 -11.64
C THR A 162 6.46 -6.90 -13.04
N ASP A 163 6.53 -7.76 -14.06
CA ASP A 163 6.73 -7.32 -15.46
C ASP A 163 5.58 -6.43 -15.95
N LYS A 164 4.36 -6.71 -15.46
CA LYS A 164 3.15 -5.91 -15.73
C LYS A 164 2.79 -5.10 -14.49
N ILE A 165 2.46 -3.84 -14.72
CA ILE A 165 2.05 -2.88 -13.71
C ILE A 165 0.65 -2.39 -14.03
N TYR A 166 -0.18 -2.30 -13.01
CA TYR A 166 -1.54 -1.78 -13.06
C TYR A 166 -1.58 -0.38 -12.48
N ARG A 167 -1.81 0.64 -13.30
CA ARG A 167 -2.03 1.99 -12.81
C ARG A 167 -3.47 2.15 -12.37
N ILE A 168 -3.69 2.04 -11.07
CA ILE A 168 -5.02 2.10 -10.48
C ILE A 168 -5.54 3.53 -10.38
N ILE A 169 -4.68 4.48 -10.01
CA ILE A 169 -5.04 5.89 -9.87
C ILE A 169 -4.18 6.72 -10.81
N LYS A 170 -4.81 7.61 -11.58
CA LYS A 170 -4.18 8.66 -12.37
C LYS A 170 -4.86 9.99 -12.08
N CYS A 171 -4.07 11.00 -11.72
CA CYS A 171 -4.54 12.35 -11.47
C CYS A 171 -3.66 13.37 -12.18
N GLY A 172 -4.28 14.36 -12.79
CA GLY A 172 -3.65 15.51 -13.42
C GLY A 172 -3.64 16.76 -12.51
N PRO A 173 -3.20 17.90 -13.04
CA PRO A 173 -2.93 19.13 -12.26
C PRO A 173 -4.19 19.77 -11.67
N SER A 174 -5.37 19.52 -12.19
CA SER A 174 -6.63 20.07 -11.68
C SER A 174 -7.72 19.02 -11.60
N GLU A 175 -8.81 19.33 -10.90
CA GLU A 175 -9.98 18.45 -10.81
C GLU A 175 -10.69 18.23 -12.16
N HIS A 176 -10.44 19.10 -13.14
CA HIS A 176 -11.02 19.04 -14.49
C HIS A 176 -10.14 18.28 -15.50
N THR A 177 -8.99 17.77 -15.09
CA THR A 177 -8.12 16.95 -15.95
C THR A 177 -8.52 15.48 -15.86
N ASP A 178 -7.86 14.62 -16.64
CA ASP A 178 -8.10 13.16 -16.72
C ASP A 178 -7.79 12.45 -15.37
N ASN A 179 -8.60 12.77 -14.36
CA ASN A 179 -8.54 12.13 -13.05
C ASN A 179 -9.39 10.87 -13.09
N ARG A 180 -8.78 9.72 -12.91
CA ARG A 180 -9.51 8.45 -13.00
C ARG A 180 -8.96 7.38 -12.07
N ILE A 181 -9.86 6.45 -11.73
CA ILE A 181 -9.52 5.13 -11.22
C ILE A 181 -9.78 4.14 -12.34
N SER A 182 -8.80 3.33 -12.67
CA SER A 182 -8.90 2.28 -13.67
C SER A 182 -8.25 1.00 -13.14
N PHE A 183 -8.86 -0.14 -13.42
CA PHE A 183 -8.31 -1.44 -13.10
C PHE A 183 -7.77 -2.17 -14.34
N ASP A 184 -7.88 -1.51 -15.51
CA ASP A 184 -7.50 -2.05 -16.82
C ASP A 184 -6.38 -1.21 -17.50
N ASP A 185 -5.80 -0.24 -16.79
CA ASP A 185 -4.67 0.56 -17.27
C ASP A 185 -3.37 -0.18 -16.95
N ILE A 186 -2.88 -0.96 -17.91
CA ILE A 186 -1.76 -1.88 -17.75
C ILE A 186 -0.63 -1.50 -18.69
N PHE A 187 0.60 -1.49 -18.19
CA PHE A 187 1.80 -1.27 -18.98
C PHE A 187 2.97 -2.15 -18.49
N GLU A 188 4.04 -2.22 -19.26
CA GLU A 188 5.22 -2.98 -18.89
C GLU A 188 6.10 -2.19 -17.91
N MET A 189 6.63 -2.84 -16.88
CA MET A 189 7.46 -2.21 -15.84
C MET A 189 8.67 -1.45 -16.41
N LYS A 190 9.23 -1.90 -17.53
CA LYS A 190 10.34 -1.21 -18.21
C LYS A 190 10.01 0.22 -18.66
N GLU A 191 8.72 0.53 -18.84
CA GLU A 191 8.25 1.87 -19.19
C GLU A 191 8.22 2.79 -17.96
N MET A 192 8.24 2.24 -16.76
CA MET A 192 8.07 2.91 -15.46
C MET A 192 6.73 3.66 -15.35
N ILE A 193 6.43 4.55 -16.27
CA ILE A 193 5.13 5.13 -16.61
C ILE A 193 5.13 5.48 -18.11
N PRO A 194 4.01 5.31 -18.83
CA PRO A 194 3.93 5.62 -20.26
C PRO A 194 4.31 7.05 -20.61
N GLU A 195 3.97 7.99 -19.74
CA GLU A 195 4.23 9.42 -19.91
C GLU A 195 5.73 9.77 -20.03
N LEU A 196 6.66 8.92 -19.56
CA LEU A 196 8.10 9.18 -19.70
C LEU A 196 8.56 9.21 -21.15
N SER A 197 7.89 8.48 -22.04
CA SER A 197 8.19 8.45 -23.47
C SER A 197 7.46 9.51 -24.29
N GLU A 198 6.53 10.27 -23.70
CA GLU A 198 5.78 11.30 -24.39
C GLU A 198 6.62 12.57 -24.59
N GLN A 199 6.41 13.24 -25.73
CA GLN A 199 6.99 14.57 -25.95
C GLN A 199 6.27 15.60 -25.07
N ARG A 200 7.04 16.38 -24.33
CA ARG A 200 6.53 17.41 -23.40
C ARG A 200 6.95 18.79 -23.86
N GLU A 201 6.06 19.76 -23.70
CA GLU A 201 6.34 21.17 -23.95
C GLU A 201 7.24 21.78 -22.87
N CYS A 202 7.09 21.31 -21.63
CA CYS A 202 7.85 21.76 -20.47
C CYS A 202 8.54 20.59 -19.76
N PRO A 203 9.73 20.81 -19.15
CA PRO A 203 10.37 19.83 -18.31
C PRO A 203 9.47 19.45 -17.11
N GLU A 204 9.41 18.17 -16.80
CA GLU A 204 8.69 17.64 -15.63
C GLU A 204 9.64 16.79 -14.78
N THR A 205 9.54 16.96 -13.47
CA THR A 205 10.31 16.17 -12.50
C THR A 205 9.40 15.13 -11.87
N PHE A 206 9.77 13.85 -11.96
CA PHE A 206 9.04 12.73 -11.37
C PHE A 206 9.76 12.17 -10.14
N PHE A 207 9.01 11.96 -9.09
CA PHE A 207 9.46 11.22 -7.91
C PHE A 207 8.75 9.86 -7.88
N PHE A 208 9.54 8.79 -7.95
CA PHE A 208 9.08 7.42 -7.82
C PHE A 208 9.28 6.97 -6.39
N THR A 209 8.21 6.63 -5.71
CA THR A 209 8.24 6.20 -4.31
C THR A 209 7.72 4.77 -4.21
N PRO A 210 8.54 3.81 -3.78
CA PRO A 210 8.08 2.44 -3.57
C PRO A 210 6.94 2.37 -2.57
N LEU A 211 5.92 1.58 -2.86
CA LEU A 211 4.86 1.20 -1.93
C LEU A 211 5.18 -0.17 -1.37
N TYR A 212 5.63 -0.22 -0.14
CA TYR A 212 6.02 -1.45 0.53
C TYR A 212 5.74 -1.37 2.04
N PHE A 213 5.60 -2.54 2.66
CA PHE A 213 5.54 -2.66 4.11
C PHE A 213 6.28 -3.92 4.52
N ASP A 214 7.25 -3.79 5.43
CA ASP A 214 8.16 -4.87 5.79
C ASP A 214 8.80 -5.50 4.53
N ASN A 215 8.57 -6.78 4.28
CA ASN A 215 9.10 -7.50 3.12
C ASN A 215 8.09 -7.59 1.94
N ARG A 216 6.98 -6.86 1.98
CA ARG A 216 5.94 -6.88 0.94
C ARG A 216 6.05 -5.67 0.03
N SER A 217 6.19 -5.90 -1.26
CA SER A 217 6.17 -4.85 -2.29
C SER A 217 4.79 -4.81 -2.92
N PHE A 218 4.08 -3.68 -2.82
CA PHE A 218 2.77 -3.50 -3.44
C PHE A 218 2.87 -2.92 -4.85
N GLY A 219 3.87 -2.09 -5.08
CA GLY A 219 4.05 -1.33 -6.31
C GLY A 219 4.79 -0.03 -6.03
N TYR A 220 4.39 1.06 -6.67
CA TYR A 220 4.98 2.39 -6.46
C TYR A 220 3.98 3.51 -6.73
N ALA A 221 4.25 4.66 -6.12
CA ALA A 221 3.58 5.92 -6.40
C ALA A 221 4.50 6.81 -7.24
N VAL A 222 3.95 7.57 -8.16
CA VAL A 222 4.67 8.57 -8.95
C VAL A 222 3.98 9.91 -8.77
N ILE A 223 4.75 10.94 -8.42
CA ILE A 223 4.26 12.32 -8.38
C ILE A 223 5.15 13.18 -9.27
N GLY A 224 4.54 13.96 -10.14
CA GLY A 224 5.21 14.82 -11.13
C GLY A 224 4.95 16.30 -10.86
N PHE A 225 5.97 17.12 -11.13
CA PHE A 225 5.95 18.57 -11.00
C PHE A 225 6.56 19.23 -12.23
N THR A 226 5.93 20.28 -12.72
CA THR A 226 6.44 21.14 -13.81
C THR A 226 7.18 22.36 -13.28
N ASP A 227 7.05 22.68 -12.00
CA ASP A 227 7.71 23.82 -11.37
C ASP A 227 9.11 23.45 -10.86
N THR A 228 10.02 24.41 -10.89
CA THR A 228 11.36 24.29 -10.34
C THR A 228 11.39 24.22 -8.81
N GLU A 229 10.28 24.53 -8.16
CA GLU A 229 10.06 24.44 -6.71
C GLU A 229 9.42 23.11 -6.28
N ALA A 230 9.57 22.06 -7.11
CA ALA A 230 9.09 20.72 -6.76
C ALA A 230 9.52 20.33 -5.35
N GLN A 231 8.57 20.22 -4.44
CA GLN A 231 8.85 19.87 -3.05
C GLN A 231 8.33 18.46 -2.75
N PHE A 232 9.24 17.59 -2.39
CA PHE A 232 8.92 16.30 -1.80
C PHE A 232 8.52 16.55 -0.33
N THR A 233 7.26 16.91 -0.12
CA THR A 233 6.78 17.40 1.18
C THR A 233 6.60 16.28 2.20
N GLU A 234 6.77 16.61 3.49
CA GLU A 234 6.44 15.72 4.61
C GLU A 234 4.99 15.24 4.56
N VAL A 235 4.09 16.09 4.06
CA VAL A 235 2.67 15.77 3.82
C VAL A 235 2.53 14.57 2.87
N TYR A 236 3.21 14.60 1.74
CA TYR A 236 3.19 13.50 0.77
C TYR A 236 3.79 12.21 1.34
N ILE A 237 4.90 12.31 2.05
CA ILE A 237 5.54 11.15 2.70
C ILE A 237 4.60 10.51 3.71
N ASN A 238 3.95 11.30 4.56
CA ASN A 238 3.04 10.79 5.58
C ASN A 238 1.75 10.22 4.97
N TRP A 239 1.25 10.84 3.90
CA TRP A 239 0.12 10.33 3.13
C TRP A 239 0.43 8.93 2.53
N LEU A 240 1.60 8.75 1.92
CA LEU A 240 2.04 7.45 1.42
C LEU A 240 2.25 6.42 2.54
N LYS A 241 2.84 6.82 3.67
CA LYS A 241 2.96 5.93 4.85
C LYS A 241 1.60 5.44 5.32
N SER A 242 0.60 6.31 5.37
CA SER A 242 -0.77 5.93 5.74
C SER A 242 -1.35 4.90 4.76
N ILE A 243 -1.13 5.09 3.45
CA ILE A 243 -1.53 4.13 2.42
C ILE A 243 -0.83 2.79 2.65
N MET A 244 0.49 2.76 2.78
CA MET A 244 1.27 1.53 2.93
C MET A 244 0.84 0.73 4.18
N GLN A 245 0.66 1.39 5.32
CA GLN A 245 0.21 0.76 6.56
C GLN A 245 -1.22 0.22 6.42
N SER A 246 -2.10 1.00 5.81
CA SER A 246 -3.49 0.57 5.59
C SER A 246 -3.59 -0.56 4.57
N MET A 247 -2.77 -0.56 3.52
CA MET A 247 -2.67 -1.67 2.56
C MET A 247 -2.26 -2.97 3.25
N GLU A 248 -1.23 -2.93 4.08
CA GLU A 248 -0.80 -4.12 4.83
C GLU A 248 -1.93 -4.66 5.73
N ALA A 249 -2.61 -3.79 6.47
CA ALA A 249 -3.75 -4.17 7.30
C ALA A 249 -4.90 -4.75 6.46
N PHE A 250 -5.20 -4.13 5.32
CA PHE A 250 -6.24 -4.56 4.38
C PHE A 250 -5.94 -5.96 3.82
N TYR A 251 -4.72 -6.21 3.34
CA TYR A 251 -4.33 -7.52 2.81
C TYR A 251 -4.35 -8.60 3.89
N ARG A 252 -3.83 -8.32 5.09
CA ARG A 252 -3.90 -9.25 6.22
C ARG A 252 -5.33 -9.60 6.60
N GLN A 253 -6.19 -8.62 6.68
CA GLN A 253 -7.60 -8.83 7.05
C GLN A 253 -8.34 -9.67 6.00
N ASN A 254 -8.13 -9.38 4.72
CA ASN A 254 -8.75 -10.14 3.64
C ASN A 254 -8.19 -11.56 3.54
N GLY A 255 -6.88 -11.76 3.73
CA GLY A 255 -6.27 -13.08 3.81
C GLY A 255 -6.84 -13.91 4.95
N LEU A 256 -6.99 -13.32 6.15
CA LEU A 256 -7.60 -14.00 7.29
C LEU A 256 -9.06 -14.37 7.02
N ARG A 257 -9.85 -13.48 6.41
CA ARG A 257 -11.25 -13.79 6.04
C ARG A 257 -11.33 -14.95 5.04
N GLU A 258 -10.45 -14.98 4.05
CA GLU A 258 -10.42 -16.08 3.08
C GLU A 258 -10.02 -17.41 3.72
N LEU A 259 -9.03 -17.42 4.63
CA LEU A 259 -8.67 -18.60 5.41
C LEU A 259 -9.84 -19.10 6.26
N LEU A 260 -10.54 -18.21 6.95
CA LEU A 260 -11.72 -18.57 7.74
C LEU A 260 -12.82 -19.15 6.85
N ARG A 261 -13.08 -18.57 5.66
CA ARG A 261 -14.04 -19.08 4.68
C ARG A 261 -13.68 -20.48 4.19
N GLN A 262 -12.39 -20.74 3.93
CA GLN A 262 -11.91 -22.07 3.54
C GLN A 262 -12.07 -23.09 4.68
N MET A 263 -11.75 -22.70 5.92
CA MET A 263 -11.97 -23.54 7.08
C MET A 263 -13.45 -23.85 7.31
N GLU A 264 -14.33 -22.89 7.15
CA GLU A 264 -15.78 -23.09 7.23
C GLU A 264 -16.27 -24.01 6.13
N ALA A 265 -15.81 -23.85 4.89
CA ALA A 265 -16.16 -24.70 3.77
C ALA A 265 -15.76 -26.17 4.01
N THR A 266 -14.60 -26.41 4.64
CA THR A 266 -14.20 -27.78 5.03
C THR A 266 -14.99 -28.33 6.19
N GLN A 267 -15.45 -27.47 7.11
CA GLN A 267 -16.26 -27.90 8.27
C GLN A 267 -17.71 -28.29 7.93
N ILE A 268 -18.26 -27.88 6.79
CA ILE A 268 -19.64 -28.18 6.37
C ILE A 268 -19.72 -29.35 5.41
N ARG A 269 -18.59 -29.97 5.03
CA ARG A 269 -18.55 -31.16 4.18
C ARG A 269 -18.05 -32.38 4.91
N ASP A 270 -18.54 -33.55 4.50
CA ASP A 270 -18.06 -34.85 4.96
C ASP A 270 -16.74 -35.19 4.23
N ALA A 271 -15.70 -35.52 4.99
CA ALA A 271 -14.37 -35.74 4.44
C ALA A 271 -14.26 -36.94 3.49
N MET A 272 -15.15 -37.94 3.63
CA MET A 272 -15.13 -39.14 2.81
C MET A 272 -15.91 -38.94 1.50
N THR A 273 -17.10 -38.35 1.60
CA THR A 273 -18.04 -38.29 0.46
C THR A 273 -17.98 -36.95 -0.30
N GLY A 274 -17.45 -35.88 0.31
CA GLY A 274 -17.49 -34.54 -0.23
C GLY A 274 -18.86 -33.86 -0.19
N LEU A 275 -19.94 -34.58 0.16
CA LEU A 275 -21.28 -34.04 0.36
C LEU A 275 -21.34 -33.16 1.61
N TYR A 276 -22.41 -32.36 1.73
CA TYR A 276 -22.64 -31.63 2.97
C TYR A 276 -22.82 -32.59 4.15
N ASN A 277 -22.11 -32.35 5.24
CA ASN A 277 -22.35 -33.03 6.50
C ASN A 277 -23.61 -32.47 7.16
N TYR A 278 -23.97 -32.97 8.36
CA TYR A 278 -25.15 -32.51 9.08
C TYR A 278 -25.20 -30.97 9.25
N LYS A 279 -24.08 -30.34 9.60
CA LYS A 279 -23.98 -28.87 9.76
C LYS A 279 -24.23 -28.15 8.44
N GLY A 280 -23.58 -28.63 7.37
CA GLY A 280 -23.76 -28.08 6.02
C GLY A 280 -25.18 -28.26 5.50
N PHE A 281 -25.81 -29.43 5.76
CA PHE A 281 -27.20 -29.69 5.41
C PHE A 281 -28.15 -28.68 6.09
N LEU A 282 -27.99 -28.43 7.39
CA LEU A 282 -28.85 -27.47 8.11
C LEU A 282 -28.65 -26.05 7.57
N GLN A 283 -27.39 -25.63 7.36
CA GLN A 283 -27.09 -24.31 6.87
C GLN A 283 -27.67 -24.06 5.47
N LYS A 284 -27.37 -24.95 4.54
CA LYS A 284 -27.83 -24.84 3.14
C LYS A 284 -29.35 -25.10 3.01
N GLY A 285 -29.88 -25.98 3.81
CA GLY A 285 -31.32 -26.22 3.87
C GLY A 285 -32.11 -24.99 4.33
N ASN A 286 -31.62 -24.27 5.34
CA ASN A 286 -32.25 -23.04 5.78
C ASN A 286 -32.16 -21.95 4.70
N GLU A 287 -31.01 -21.75 4.06
CA GLU A 287 -30.87 -20.81 2.93
C GLU A 287 -31.87 -21.14 1.79
N LEU A 288 -32.01 -22.41 1.43
CA LEU A 288 -32.96 -22.86 0.41
C LEU A 288 -34.42 -22.61 0.83
N CYS A 289 -34.76 -22.87 2.12
CA CYS A 289 -36.09 -22.62 2.63
C CYS A 289 -36.46 -21.12 2.61
N GLU A 290 -35.55 -20.26 2.98
CA GLU A 290 -35.76 -18.80 2.93
C GLU A 290 -35.97 -18.31 1.49
N ASN A 291 -35.13 -18.76 0.56
CA ASN A 291 -35.24 -18.41 -0.86
C ASN A 291 -36.53 -18.92 -1.49
N ALA A 292 -36.90 -20.19 -1.21
CA ALA A 292 -38.13 -20.79 -1.73
C ALA A 292 -39.38 -20.10 -1.18
N THR A 293 -39.37 -19.71 0.08
CA THR A 293 -40.46 -18.94 0.69
C THR A 293 -40.63 -17.59 0.00
N PHE A 294 -39.53 -16.91 -0.29
CA PHE A 294 -39.54 -15.64 -1.02
C PHE A 294 -40.07 -15.79 -2.45
N ASP A 295 -39.69 -16.87 -3.15
CA ASP A 295 -40.10 -17.17 -4.52
C ASP A 295 -41.49 -17.85 -4.63
N GLY A 296 -42.13 -18.20 -3.51
CA GLY A 296 -43.39 -18.94 -3.48
C GLY A 296 -43.27 -20.39 -3.97
N LYS A 297 -42.06 -20.99 -3.86
CA LYS A 297 -41.76 -22.36 -4.28
C LYS A 297 -41.85 -23.35 -3.09
N SER A 298 -42.09 -24.61 -3.38
CA SER A 298 -42.09 -25.69 -2.38
C SER A 298 -40.77 -26.47 -2.41
N ILE A 299 -40.29 -26.89 -1.24
CA ILE A 299 -39.09 -27.74 -1.10
C ILE A 299 -39.53 -29.14 -0.71
N ALA A 300 -38.92 -30.17 -1.33
CA ALA A 300 -39.02 -31.57 -0.93
C ALA A 300 -37.72 -32.01 -0.23
N VAL A 301 -37.83 -32.71 0.87
CA VAL A 301 -36.71 -33.34 1.56
C VAL A 301 -36.80 -34.84 1.35
N ILE A 302 -35.72 -35.41 0.83
CA ILE A 302 -35.64 -36.86 0.52
C ILE A 302 -34.59 -37.49 1.44
N ALA A 303 -34.95 -38.52 2.19
CA ALA A 303 -34.02 -39.34 2.95
C ALA A 303 -33.61 -40.58 2.17
N ILE A 304 -32.32 -40.81 2.04
CA ILE A 304 -31.75 -41.94 1.29
C ILE A 304 -30.88 -42.76 2.28
N ASP A 305 -31.05 -44.09 2.25
CA ASP A 305 -30.26 -45.01 3.08
C ASP A 305 -29.79 -46.24 2.25
N ILE A 306 -28.63 -46.80 2.65
CA ILE A 306 -28.09 -48.02 2.03
C ILE A 306 -28.59 -49.22 2.80
N ASN A 307 -29.48 -50.00 2.17
CA ASN A 307 -29.99 -51.22 2.77
C ASN A 307 -28.87 -52.20 3.13
N LYS A 308 -28.89 -52.66 4.37
CA LYS A 308 -27.97 -53.71 4.88
C LYS A 308 -26.47 -53.32 4.80
N LEU A 309 -26.12 -52.05 4.95
CA LEU A 309 -24.73 -51.63 4.99
C LEU A 309 -23.89 -52.38 6.05
N LYS A 310 -24.50 -52.74 7.18
CA LYS A 310 -23.86 -53.57 8.21
C LYS A 310 -23.51 -54.98 7.69
N ASP A 311 -24.39 -55.61 6.89
CA ASP A 311 -24.16 -56.91 6.31
C ASP A 311 -23.07 -56.87 5.22
N ILE A 312 -23.01 -55.79 4.45
CA ILE A 312 -21.93 -55.56 3.50
C ILE A 312 -20.60 -55.45 4.25
N ASN A 313 -20.54 -54.67 5.31
CA ASN A 313 -19.32 -54.51 6.12
C ASN A 313 -18.89 -55.85 6.78
N ALA A 314 -19.83 -56.63 7.27
CA ALA A 314 -19.56 -57.93 7.86
C ALA A 314 -19.06 -58.97 6.86
N SER A 315 -19.62 -58.99 5.65
CA SER A 315 -19.33 -60.01 4.64
C SER A 315 -18.11 -59.67 3.79
N TYR A 316 -17.89 -58.38 3.48
CA TYR A 316 -16.88 -57.90 2.52
C TYR A 316 -15.86 -56.91 3.10
N GLY A 317 -16.00 -56.62 4.39
CA GLY A 317 -15.10 -55.70 5.11
C GLY A 317 -15.46 -54.22 4.92
N ARG A 318 -14.93 -53.37 5.83
CA ARG A 318 -15.24 -51.94 5.88
C ARG A 318 -14.96 -51.19 4.58
N LYS A 319 -13.91 -51.55 3.86
CA LYS A 319 -13.61 -50.93 2.54
C LYS A 319 -14.72 -51.10 1.50
N ALA A 320 -15.45 -52.21 1.56
CA ALA A 320 -16.58 -52.41 0.67
C ALA A 320 -17.79 -51.53 1.05
N GLY A 321 -18.03 -51.35 2.33
CA GLY A 321 -19.05 -50.41 2.81
C GLY A 321 -18.71 -48.95 2.48
N ASP A 322 -17.45 -48.57 2.67
CA ASP A 322 -16.97 -47.23 2.28
C ASP A 322 -17.13 -46.97 0.77
N ALA A 323 -16.81 -47.99 -0.07
CA ALA A 323 -17.03 -47.91 -1.52
C ALA A 323 -18.51 -47.77 -1.88
N ALA A 324 -19.42 -48.44 -1.15
CA ALA A 324 -20.88 -48.33 -1.36
C ALA A 324 -21.35 -46.89 -1.01
N ILE A 325 -20.87 -46.32 0.08
CA ILE A 325 -21.20 -44.95 0.50
C ILE A 325 -20.69 -43.95 -0.54
N LEU A 326 -19.43 -44.09 -0.98
CA LEU A 326 -18.86 -43.25 -2.04
C LEU A 326 -19.64 -43.32 -3.34
N LYS A 327 -20.06 -44.51 -3.74
CA LYS A 327 -20.86 -44.68 -4.96
C LYS A 327 -22.23 -44.01 -4.86
N LEU A 328 -22.89 -44.12 -3.69
CA LEU A 328 -24.15 -43.41 -3.43
C LEU A 328 -23.95 -41.89 -3.47
N ALA A 329 -22.91 -41.39 -2.83
CA ALA A 329 -22.58 -39.97 -2.84
C ALA A 329 -22.36 -39.45 -4.28
N GLN A 330 -21.64 -40.22 -5.10
CA GLN A 330 -21.42 -39.90 -6.52
C GLN A 330 -22.77 -39.83 -7.27
N LEU A 331 -23.66 -40.80 -7.09
CA LEU A 331 -24.98 -40.84 -7.74
C LEU A 331 -25.84 -39.64 -7.32
N ILE A 332 -25.79 -39.24 -6.04
CA ILE A 332 -26.51 -38.06 -5.58
C ILE A 332 -25.95 -36.80 -6.25
N SER A 333 -24.61 -36.66 -6.36
CA SER A 333 -23.99 -35.53 -7.02
C SER A 333 -24.30 -35.48 -8.53
N GLU A 334 -24.32 -36.62 -9.21
CA GLU A 334 -24.64 -36.73 -10.64
C GLU A 334 -26.13 -36.49 -10.93
N SER A 335 -27.02 -36.64 -9.94
CA SER A 335 -28.44 -36.38 -10.09
C SER A 335 -28.86 -34.93 -9.86
N GLN A 336 -27.92 -34.07 -9.51
CA GLN A 336 -28.16 -32.61 -9.48
C GLN A 336 -28.18 -32.15 -10.94
N ASP A 337 -29.35 -31.83 -11.46
CA ASP A 337 -29.49 -31.07 -12.71
C ASP A 337 -28.92 -29.65 -12.50
N ASP A 338 -28.36 -29.10 -13.56
CA ASP A 338 -27.67 -27.77 -13.54
C ASP A 338 -28.57 -26.57 -13.16
N ASP A 339 -29.79 -26.78 -12.74
CA ASP A 339 -30.80 -25.78 -12.37
C ASP A 339 -31.14 -25.72 -10.88
N ALA A 340 -30.25 -26.21 -9.99
CA ALA A 340 -30.47 -26.15 -8.53
C ALA A 340 -29.46 -25.27 -7.78
#